data_210fb31820d750bd4455e9cfa7a88914
#
_entry.id   210fb31820d750bd4455e9cfa7a88914
#
_cell.length_a   1.000
_cell.length_b   1.000
_cell.length_c   1.000
_cell.angle_alpha   90.00
_cell.angle_beta   90.00
_cell.angle_gamma   90.00
#
_symmetry.space_group_name_H-M   'P 1'
#
loop_
_entity.id
_entity.type
_entity.pdbx_description
1 polymer ?
#
loop_
_entity_poly.entity_id
_entity_poly.type
_entity_poly.pdbx_seq_one_letter_code
_entity_poly.pdbx_strand_id
1 'polypeptide(L)'
;MRLTPLQRISPYSVGSKNRTPLNPIHDHNRAAWDARVQDGKRFTRAAMDDEMDRPLEILDPLGWLGGDITDKRILCLGAGGGRHGPMLANAGARVTVVDISPEMLRLDREMAEARGLQVETIETSIDDLSMLAEAEYESVMQPVSTCYVPDIRLAYRELARVMQPGGVYILSLIHISE
;
A
#
# COMPACT_ATOMS: atom_id res chain seq x y z
N MET A 1 -30.06 -34.28 13.48
CA MET A 1 -30.12 -33.37 12.34
C MET A 1 -28.92 -32.40 12.49
N ARG A 2 -27.82 -32.62 11.73
CA ARG A 2 -26.57 -31.85 11.85
C ARG A 2 -26.62 -30.71 10.82
N LEU A 3 -26.53 -29.48 11.29
CA LEU A 3 -26.45 -28.29 10.44
C LEU A 3 -25.02 -28.15 9.91
N THR A 4 -24.88 -28.12 8.61
CA THR A 4 -23.64 -27.88 7.84
C THR A 4 -23.24 -26.40 7.97
N PRO A 5 -21.94 -26.05 8.10
CA PRO A 5 -21.51 -24.66 8.13
C PRO A 5 -21.68 -24.01 6.76
N LEU A 6 -22.31 -22.84 6.73
CA LEU A 6 -22.41 -21.99 5.56
C LEU A 6 -21.00 -21.52 5.16
N GLN A 7 -20.56 -21.94 3.98
CA GLN A 7 -19.39 -21.38 3.32
C GLN A 7 -19.63 -19.89 3.05
N ARG A 8 -18.84 -19.03 3.67
CA ARG A 8 -18.77 -17.60 3.32
C ARG A 8 -18.13 -17.50 1.95
N ILE A 9 -18.92 -17.18 0.96
CA ILE A 9 -18.45 -16.80 -0.37
C ILE A 9 -17.87 -15.40 -0.24
N SER A 10 -16.56 -15.27 -0.45
CA SER A 10 -15.88 -13.97 -0.56
C SER A 10 -16.43 -13.21 -1.78
N PRO A 11 -16.90 -11.95 -1.64
CA PRO A 11 -17.51 -11.24 -2.76
C PRO A 11 -16.52 -10.58 -3.73
N TYR A 12 -15.23 -10.82 -3.63
CA TYR A 12 -14.22 -10.16 -4.47
C TYR A 12 -13.44 -11.13 -5.36
N SER A 13 -14.17 -11.75 -6.29
CA SER A 13 -13.62 -12.23 -7.56
C SER A 13 -14.04 -11.23 -8.63
N VAL A 14 -13.38 -10.09 -8.70
CA VAL A 14 -13.55 -9.16 -9.82
C VAL A 14 -12.67 -9.66 -10.96
N GLY A 15 -13.34 -10.29 -11.92
CA GLY A 15 -12.74 -10.71 -13.18
C GLY A 15 -12.13 -9.52 -13.93
N SER A 16 -10.94 -9.73 -14.42
CA SER A 16 -10.16 -8.91 -15.35
C SER A 16 -10.93 -8.65 -16.66
N LYS A 17 -11.89 -7.72 -16.68
CA LYS A 17 -12.52 -7.24 -17.93
C LYS A 17 -12.90 -5.77 -17.78
N ASN A 18 -12.05 -4.90 -18.24
CA ASN A 18 -12.08 -3.49 -18.58
C ASN A 18 -10.95 -2.72 -17.88
N ARG A 19 -9.70 -3.05 -18.22
CA ARG A 19 -8.61 -2.10 -17.95
C ARG A 19 -8.74 -0.97 -18.97
N THR A 20 -8.96 0.26 -18.51
CA THR A 20 -8.62 1.45 -19.28
C THR A 20 -7.17 1.27 -19.77
N PRO A 21 -6.86 1.54 -21.05
CA PRO A 21 -5.47 1.46 -21.49
C PRO A 21 -4.62 2.34 -20.57
N LEU A 22 -3.69 1.72 -19.83
CA LEU A 22 -2.77 2.46 -18.97
C LEU A 22 -1.93 3.39 -19.85
N ASN A 23 -1.64 4.56 -19.32
CA ASN A 23 -0.63 5.44 -19.91
C ASN A 23 0.66 4.63 -20.11
N PRO A 24 1.37 4.76 -21.26
CA PRO A 24 2.63 4.05 -21.51
C PRO A 24 3.66 4.17 -20.39
N ILE A 25 3.63 5.26 -19.63
CA ILE A 25 4.48 5.46 -18.44
C ILE A 25 4.07 4.49 -17.33
N HIS A 26 2.78 4.26 -17.12
CA HIS A 26 2.29 3.29 -16.13
C HIS A 26 2.70 1.85 -16.49
N ASP A 27 2.58 1.47 -17.76
CA ASP A 27 3.00 0.14 -18.23
C ASP A 27 4.51 -0.06 -18.06
N HIS A 28 5.31 0.97 -18.40
CA HIS A 28 6.75 0.95 -18.20
C HIS A 28 7.11 0.80 -16.71
N ASN A 29 6.50 1.60 -15.84
CA ASN A 29 6.77 1.56 -14.39
C ASN A 29 6.39 0.21 -13.78
N ARG A 30 5.22 -0.32 -14.16
CA ARG A 30 4.80 -1.66 -13.74
C ARG A 30 5.85 -2.71 -14.10
N ALA A 31 6.20 -2.80 -15.40
CA ALA A 31 7.16 -3.79 -15.88
C ALA A 31 8.54 -3.62 -15.21
N ALA A 32 8.97 -2.38 -14.98
CA ALA A 32 10.24 -2.11 -14.32
C ALA A 32 10.24 -2.57 -12.85
N TRP A 33 9.16 -2.34 -12.10
CA TRP A 33 9.06 -2.78 -10.71
C TRP A 33 8.88 -4.30 -10.60
N ASP A 34 8.08 -4.93 -11.49
CA ASP A 34 7.96 -6.39 -11.55
C ASP A 34 9.33 -7.05 -11.78
N ALA A 35 10.11 -6.55 -12.74
CA ALA A 35 11.46 -7.04 -12.99
C ALA A 35 12.39 -6.86 -11.78
N ARG A 36 12.28 -5.74 -11.04
CA ARG A 36 13.07 -5.51 -9.82
C ARG A 36 12.78 -6.52 -8.73
N VAL A 37 11.50 -6.92 -8.57
CA VAL A 37 11.13 -7.98 -7.62
C VAL A 37 11.75 -9.31 -8.03
N GLN A 38 11.63 -9.69 -9.30
CA GLN A 38 12.21 -10.94 -9.85
C GLN A 38 13.73 -11.01 -9.66
N ASP A 39 14.41 -9.87 -9.82
CA ASP A 39 15.84 -9.75 -9.67
C ASP A 39 16.31 -9.57 -8.19
N GLY A 40 15.42 -9.46 -7.23
CA GLY A 40 15.74 -9.20 -5.81
C GLY A 40 16.46 -7.88 -5.57
N LYS A 41 16.14 -6.83 -6.34
CA LYS A 41 16.82 -5.52 -6.27
C LYS A 41 16.44 -4.73 -5.01
N ARG A 42 17.21 -3.66 -4.75
CA ARG A 42 16.92 -2.72 -3.66
C ARG A 42 15.47 -2.23 -3.71
N PHE A 43 14.83 -2.07 -2.54
CA PHE A 43 13.44 -1.69 -2.29
C PHE A 43 12.38 -2.76 -2.62
N THR A 44 12.80 -4.00 -2.88
CA THR A 44 11.89 -5.15 -3.03
C THR A 44 12.07 -6.17 -1.90
N ARG A 45 12.74 -5.79 -0.82
CA ARG A 45 12.93 -6.61 0.38
C ARG A 45 11.78 -6.37 1.36
N ALA A 46 11.09 -7.43 1.71
CA ALA A 46 10.10 -7.42 2.78
C ALA A 46 10.73 -7.04 4.14
N ALA A 47 9.90 -6.64 5.09
CA ALA A 47 10.34 -6.30 6.43
C ALA A 47 11.03 -7.50 7.11
N MET A 48 12.07 -7.23 7.89
CA MET A 48 12.71 -8.22 8.74
C MET A 48 12.02 -8.33 10.09
N ASP A 49 12.31 -9.39 10.85
CA ASP A 49 11.68 -9.64 12.15
C ASP A 49 11.88 -8.49 13.13
N ASP A 50 13.10 -7.98 13.23
CA ASP A 50 13.44 -6.83 14.09
C ASP A 50 12.77 -5.52 13.67
N GLU A 51 12.47 -5.36 12.38
CA GLU A 51 11.69 -4.24 11.87
C GLU A 51 10.21 -4.38 12.22
N MET A 52 9.68 -5.60 12.16
CA MET A 52 8.31 -5.91 12.56
C MET A 52 8.09 -5.74 14.06
N ASP A 53 9.10 -5.96 14.91
CA ASP A 53 9.01 -5.76 16.35
C ASP A 53 8.91 -4.28 16.76
N ARG A 54 9.37 -3.36 15.90
CA ARG A 54 9.41 -1.92 16.17
C ARG A 54 8.90 -1.08 15.01
N PRO A 55 7.67 -1.36 14.51
CA PRO A 55 7.21 -0.80 13.26
C PRO A 55 7.13 0.73 13.25
N LEU A 56 6.61 1.35 14.32
CA LEU A 56 6.45 2.81 14.38
C LEU A 56 7.76 3.54 14.63
N GLU A 57 8.71 2.96 15.36
CA GLU A 57 10.03 3.57 15.52
C GLU A 57 10.76 3.73 14.18
N ILE A 58 10.47 2.82 13.23
CA ILE A 58 11.10 2.80 11.91
C ILE A 58 10.32 3.61 10.89
N LEU A 59 8.99 3.48 10.86
CA LEU A 59 8.16 4.11 9.84
C LEU A 59 7.71 5.52 10.22
N ASP A 60 7.62 5.81 11.50
CA ASP A 60 7.19 7.10 12.03
C ASP A 60 8.07 7.58 13.20
N PRO A 61 9.38 7.73 13.01
CA PRO A 61 10.33 8.10 14.07
C PRO A 61 10.05 9.49 14.66
N LEU A 62 9.25 10.31 14.01
CA LEU A 62 8.87 11.63 14.47
C LEU A 62 7.50 11.67 15.17
N GLY A 63 6.79 10.54 15.22
CA GLY A 63 5.51 10.41 15.91
C GLY A 63 4.33 11.15 15.26
N TRP A 64 4.39 11.39 13.95
CA TRP A 64 3.32 12.11 13.22
C TRP A 64 1.99 11.35 13.19
N LEU A 65 2.04 10.02 13.26
CA LEU A 65 0.85 9.16 13.35
C LEU A 65 0.19 9.17 14.74
N GLY A 66 0.84 9.81 15.75
CA GLY A 66 0.30 9.98 17.08
C GLY A 66 0.53 8.81 18.04
N GLY A 67 1.44 7.89 17.72
CA GLY A 67 1.90 6.79 18.57
C GLY A 67 0.97 5.56 18.55
N ASP A 68 -0.29 5.67 18.92
CA ASP A 68 -1.28 4.59 18.80
C ASP A 68 -2.04 4.71 17.48
N ILE A 69 -1.89 3.69 16.63
CA ILE A 69 -2.56 3.59 15.32
C ILE A 69 -3.56 2.43 15.25
N THR A 70 -3.90 1.85 16.40
CA THR A 70 -4.86 0.74 16.47
C THR A 70 -6.19 1.15 15.81
N ASP A 71 -6.67 0.31 14.91
CA ASP A 71 -7.90 0.50 14.12
C ASP A 71 -7.91 1.70 13.18
N LYS A 72 -6.88 2.55 13.13
CA LYS A 72 -6.80 3.66 12.17
C LYS A 72 -6.72 3.14 10.74
N ARG A 73 -7.46 3.78 9.85
CA ARG A 73 -7.41 3.46 8.41
C ARG A 73 -6.24 4.19 7.76
N ILE A 74 -5.24 3.43 7.35
CA ILE A 74 -4.02 3.97 6.75
C ILE A 74 -3.87 3.46 5.32
N LEU A 75 -3.66 4.40 4.40
CA LEU A 75 -3.38 4.11 2.99
C LEU A 75 -1.88 4.21 2.74
N CYS A 76 -1.30 3.16 2.16
CA CYS A 76 0.07 3.13 1.69
C CYS A 76 0.08 3.28 0.15
N LEU A 77 0.64 4.39 -0.37
CA LEU A 77 0.64 4.71 -1.80
C LEU A 77 1.99 4.44 -2.46
N GLY A 78 2.00 3.58 -3.49
CA GLY A 78 3.24 3.18 -4.17
C GLY A 78 4.23 2.60 -3.17
N ALA A 79 3.73 1.79 -2.26
CA ALA A 79 4.44 1.31 -1.09
C ALA A 79 4.47 -0.22 -1.00
N GLY A 80 4.21 -0.91 -2.09
CA GLY A 80 4.33 -2.35 -2.18
C GLY A 80 5.76 -2.84 -1.86
N GLY A 81 5.90 -4.13 -1.66
CA GLY A 81 7.19 -4.76 -1.37
C GLY A 81 7.29 -5.43 0.00
N GLY A 82 6.15 -5.61 0.70
CA GLY A 82 6.08 -6.39 1.93
C GLY A 82 6.69 -5.70 3.16
N ARG A 83 6.77 -4.36 3.15
CA ARG A 83 7.38 -3.63 4.26
C ARG A 83 6.40 -2.69 4.95
N HIS A 84 6.00 -1.58 4.31
CA HIS A 84 5.19 -0.53 4.95
C HIS A 84 3.81 -1.03 5.39
N GLY A 85 3.08 -1.68 4.47
CA GLY A 85 1.76 -2.22 4.76
C GLY A 85 1.75 -3.22 5.91
N PRO A 86 2.52 -4.31 5.83
CA PRO A 86 2.58 -5.30 6.91
C PRO A 86 3.08 -4.74 8.24
N MET A 87 4.06 -3.82 8.25
CA MET A 87 4.54 -3.21 9.50
C MET A 87 3.46 -2.36 10.18
N LEU A 88 2.71 -1.54 9.42
CA LEU A 88 1.60 -0.75 9.97
C LEU A 88 0.44 -1.65 10.44
N ALA A 89 0.14 -2.71 9.71
CA ALA A 89 -0.86 -3.70 10.13
C ALA A 89 -0.42 -4.43 11.42
N ASN A 90 0.87 -4.73 11.57
CA ASN A 90 1.42 -5.31 12.80
C ASN A 90 1.35 -4.34 14.00
N ALA A 91 1.37 -3.03 13.73
CA ALA A 91 1.12 -1.99 14.75
C ALA A 91 -0.37 -1.75 15.04
N GLY A 92 -1.29 -2.54 14.45
CA GLY A 92 -2.71 -2.52 14.73
C GLY A 92 -3.57 -1.71 13.76
N ALA A 93 -3.01 -1.09 12.72
CA ALA A 93 -3.77 -0.32 11.75
C ALA A 93 -4.57 -1.21 10.79
N ARG A 94 -5.64 -0.66 10.22
CA ARG A 94 -6.36 -1.20 9.05
C ARG A 94 -5.71 -0.63 7.79
N VAL A 95 -4.98 -1.46 7.09
CA VAL A 95 -4.08 -0.99 6.03
C VAL A 95 -4.58 -1.40 4.65
N THR A 96 -4.60 -0.43 3.74
CA THR A 96 -4.73 -0.64 2.29
C THR A 96 -3.41 -0.25 1.62
N VAL A 97 -2.84 -1.12 0.80
CA VAL A 97 -1.65 -0.85 -0.01
C VAL A 97 -2.06 -0.71 -1.47
N VAL A 98 -1.73 0.42 -2.06
CA VAL A 98 -1.88 0.68 -3.49
C VAL A 98 -0.50 0.65 -4.14
N ASP A 99 -0.35 -0.16 -5.17
CA ASP A 99 0.85 -0.17 -6.01
C ASP A 99 0.49 -0.54 -7.44
N ILE A 100 1.27 -0.06 -8.40
CA ILE A 100 1.07 -0.37 -9.82
C ILE A 100 1.59 -1.76 -10.17
N SER A 101 2.54 -2.29 -9.40
CA SER A 101 3.18 -3.58 -9.62
C SER A 101 2.47 -4.71 -8.87
N PRO A 102 1.87 -5.69 -9.55
CA PRO A 102 1.29 -6.87 -8.92
C PRO A 102 2.33 -7.70 -8.15
N GLU A 103 3.59 -7.70 -8.59
CA GLU A 103 4.68 -8.40 -7.91
C GLU A 103 5.06 -7.74 -6.58
N MET A 104 5.07 -6.39 -6.52
CA MET A 104 5.25 -5.65 -5.27
C MET A 104 4.12 -5.96 -4.29
N LEU A 105 2.86 -5.96 -4.74
CA LEU A 105 1.70 -6.31 -3.91
C LEU A 105 1.69 -7.79 -3.48
N ARG A 106 2.27 -8.68 -4.28
CA ARG A 106 2.44 -10.09 -3.89
C ARG A 106 3.30 -10.21 -2.63
N LEU A 107 4.39 -9.44 -2.53
CA LEU A 107 5.25 -9.43 -1.34
C LEU A 107 4.49 -8.95 -0.08
N ASP A 108 3.59 -7.98 -0.21
CA ASP A 108 2.75 -7.54 0.91
C ASP A 108 1.79 -8.64 1.37
N ARG A 109 1.14 -9.33 0.43
CA ARG A 109 0.24 -10.44 0.76
C ARG A 109 0.98 -11.61 1.41
N GLU A 110 2.14 -11.99 0.88
CA GLU A 110 2.96 -13.07 1.43
C GLU A 110 3.44 -12.75 2.86
N MET A 111 3.90 -11.52 3.10
CA MET A 111 4.31 -11.11 4.44
C MET A 111 3.11 -11.07 5.40
N ALA A 112 1.98 -10.55 4.98
CA ALA A 112 0.77 -10.50 5.79
C ALA A 112 0.28 -11.91 6.14
N GLU A 113 0.23 -12.83 5.15
CA GLU A 113 -0.17 -14.22 5.37
C GLU A 113 0.77 -14.94 6.34
N ALA A 114 2.09 -14.80 6.16
CA ALA A 114 3.10 -15.41 7.01
C ALA A 114 3.01 -14.96 8.48
N ARG A 115 2.42 -13.78 8.73
CA ARG A 115 2.27 -13.16 10.04
C ARG A 115 0.85 -13.17 10.59
N GLY A 116 -0.13 -13.72 9.84
CA GLY A 116 -1.54 -13.68 10.23
C GLY A 116 -2.15 -12.28 10.28
N LEU A 117 -1.59 -11.34 9.50
CA LEU A 117 -2.04 -9.96 9.41
C LEU A 117 -3.08 -9.77 8.30
N GLN A 118 -3.87 -8.70 8.41
CA GLN A 118 -4.83 -8.30 7.37
C GLN A 118 -4.31 -7.05 6.67
N VAL A 119 -3.99 -7.17 5.38
CA VAL A 119 -3.57 -6.07 4.50
C VAL A 119 -4.39 -6.15 3.22
N GLU A 120 -5.14 -5.10 2.93
CA GLU A 120 -5.80 -4.97 1.64
C GLU A 120 -4.80 -4.50 0.59
N THR A 121 -4.85 -5.09 -0.62
CA THR A 121 -3.95 -4.70 -1.72
C THR A 121 -4.75 -4.36 -2.97
N ILE A 122 -4.45 -3.21 -3.59
CA ILE A 122 -5.13 -2.72 -4.79
C ILE A 122 -4.09 -2.41 -5.87
N GLU A 123 -4.22 -3.08 -7.02
CA GLU A 123 -3.35 -2.85 -8.18
C GLU A 123 -3.88 -1.68 -9.00
N THR A 124 -3.30 -0.50 -8.80
CA THR A 124 -3.59 0.71 -9.58
C THR A 124 -2.44 1.72 -9.45
N SER A 125 -2.50 2.79 -10.26
CA SER A 125 -1.57 3.91 -10.13
C SER A 125 -2.05 4.88 -9.05
N ILE A 126 -1.12 5.59 -8.41
CA ILE A 126 -1.44 6.59 -7.38
C ILE A 126 -2.17 7.83 -7.91
N ASP A 127 -2.25 8.02 -9.22
CA ASP A 127 -3.06 9.03 -9.89
C ASP A 127 -4.44 8.52 -10.35
N ASP A 128 -4.79 7.26 -10.02
CA ASP A 128 -6.13 6.69 -10.20
C ASP A 128 -6.57 5.93 -8.93
N LEU A 129 -7.16 6.64 -7.99
CA LEU A 129 -7.72 6.08 -6.75
C LEU A 129 -9.26 6.04 -6.81
N SER A 130 -9.86 6.03 -8.00
CA SER A 130 -11.32 6.12 -8.21
C SER A 130 -12.12 5.00 -7.53
N MET A 131 -11.47 3.85 -7.23
CA MET A 131 -12.08 2.73 -6.50
C MET A 131 -12.13 2.95 -4.99
N LEU A 132 -11.41 3.92 -4.42
CA LEU A 132 -11.41 4.25 -3.01
C LEU A 132 -12.48 5.31 -2.69
N ALA A 133 -13.10 5.19 -1.51
CA ALA A 133 -14.11 6.14 -1.07
C ALA A 133 -13.51 7.51 -0.72
N GLU A 134 -14.35 8.54 -0.75
CA GLU A 134 -14.00 9.89 -0.28
C GLU A 134 -13.86 9.90 1.24
N ALA A 135 -12.88 10.64 1.75
CA ALA A 135 -12.63 10.83 3.19
C ALA A 135 -12.55 9.51 3.97
N GLU A 136 -11.92 8.50 3.38
CA GLU A 136 -11.84 7.17 3.96
C GLU A 136 -10.67 7.01 4.93
N TYR A 137 -9.51 7.61 4.64
CA TYR A 137 -8.26 7.36 5.34
C TYR A 137 -7.89 8.49 6.30
N GLU A 138 -7.53 8.12 7.53
CA GLU A 138 -7.04 9.05 8.57
C GLU A 138 -5.58 9.44 8.33
N SER A 139 -4.82 8.56 7.70
CA SER A 139 -3.43 8.84 7.35
C SER A 139 -3.06 8.19 6.02
N VAL A 140 -2.13 8.84 5.31
CA VAL A 140 -1.54 8.29 4.09
C VAL A 140 -0.02 8.31 4.20
N MET A 141 0.61 7.18 3.90
CA MET A 141 2.06 7.04 3.84
C MET A 141 2.48 6.76 2.40
N GLN A 142 3.35 7.60 1.85
CA GLN A 142 3.85 7.49 0.49
C GLN A 142 5.38 7.52 0.48
N PRO A 143 6.05 6.35 0.49
CA PRO A 143 7.49 6.29 0.30
C PRO A 143 7.83 6.48 -1.18
N VAL A 144 8.66 7.46 -1.47
CA VAL A 144 9.41 7.69 -2.73
C VAL A 144 8.73 7.32 -4.06
N SER A 145 7.42 7.38 -4.18
CA SER A 145 6.71 6.99 -5.40
C SER A 145 6.27 8.18 -6.26
N THR A 146 6.34 9.40 -5.73
CA THR A 146 5.86 10.63 -6.39
C THR A 146 6.52 10.89 -7.75
N CYS A 147 7.80 10.52 -7.92
CA CYS A 147 8.56 10.75 -9.15
C CYS A 147 8.16 9.83 -10.31
N TYR A 148 7.31 8.83 -10.07
CA TYR A 148 6.89 7.87 -11.09
C TYR A 148 5.53 8.17 -11.71
N VAL A 149 4.82 9.21 -11.26
CA VAL A 149 3.50 9.56 -11.81
C VAL A 149 3.61 10.57 -12.94
N PRO A 150 2.87 10.35 -14.04
CA PRO A 150 2.84 11.28 -15.15
C PRO A 150 2.12 12.60 -14.83
N ASP A 151 1.08 12.57 -14.00
CA ASP A 151 0.34 13.76 -13.56
C ASP A 151 0.27 13.85 -12.04
N ILE A 152 1.22 14.56 -11.47
CA ILE A 152 1.31 14.77 -10.02
C ILE A 152 0.12 15.58 -9.47
N ARG A 153 -0.50 16.44 -10.28
CA ARG A 153 -1.67 17.22 -9.83
C ARG A 153 -2.89 16.33 -9.68
N LEU A 154 -3.03 15.35 -10.57
CA LEU A 154 -4.09 14.35 -10.46
C LEU A 154 -3.87 13.49 -9.23
N ALA A 155 -2.66 12.99 -9.01
CA ALA A 155 -2.32 12.20 -7.84
C ALA A 155 -2.64 12.94 -6.53
N TYR A 156 -2.27 14.21 -6.41
CA TYR A 156 -2.60 15.00 -5.20
C TYR A 156 -4.09 15.33 -5.06
N ARG A 157 -4.85 15.45 -6.14
CA ARG A 157 -6.33 15.59 -6.05
C ARG A 157 -6.97 14.32 -5.53
N GLU A 158 -6.57 13.18 -6.06
CA GLU A 158 -7.05 11.88 -5.59
C GLU A 158 -6.65 11.63 -4.14
N LEU A 159 -5.41 11.93 -3.77
CA LEU A 159 -4.94 11.87 -2.38
C LEU A 159 -5.82 12.73 -1.45
N ALA A 160 -6.05 13.99 -1.81
CA ALA A 160 -6.88 14.89 -1.02
C ALA A 160 -8.34 14.41 -0.91
N ARG A 161 -8.87 13.75 -1.94
CA ARG A 161 -10.23 13.19 -1.95
C ARG A 161 -10.38 12.03 -0.99
N VAL A 162 -9.42 11.11 -0.97
CA VAL A 162 -9.50 9.89 -0.15
C VAL A 162 -9.12 10.10 1.31
N MET A 163 -8.41 11.18 1.64
CA MET A 163 -8.05 11.54 3.00
C MET A 163 -9.20 12.20 3.75
N GLN A 164 -9.33 11.88 5.03
CA GLN A 164 -10.23 12.58 5.93
C GLN A 164 -9.75 14.03 6.17
N PRO A 165 -10.67 14.98 6.39
CA PRO A 165 -10.30 16.32 6.85
C PRO A 165 -9.46 16.26 8.13
N GLY A 166 -8.29 16.90 8.14
CA GLY A 166 -7.35 16.84 9.26
C GLY A 166 -6.46 15.59 9.29
N GLY A 167 -6.56 14.74 8.29
CA GLY A 167 -5.70 13.55 8.15
C GLY A 167 -4.22 13.90 7.95
N VAL A 168 -3.34 12.95 8.23
CA VAL A 168 -1.88 13.12 8.14
C VAL A 168 -1.35 12.49 6.86
N TYR A 169 -0.63 13.27 6.06
CA TYR A 169 0.09 12.76 4.89
C TYR A 169 1.60 12.75 5.15
N ILE A 170 2.18 11.56 5.12
CA ILE A 170 3.62 11.34 5.29
C ILE A 170 4.22 10.99 3.93
N LEU A 171 5.00 11.93 3.39
CA LEU A 171 5.77 11.75 2.17
C LEU A 171 7.25 11.59 2.52
N SER A 172 7.85 10.46 2.18
CA SER A 172 9.29 10.33 2.24
C SER A 172 9.91 10.52 0.86
N LEU A 173 10.98 11.31 0.81
CA LEU A 173 11.83 11.46 -0.37
C LEU A 173 13.10 10.63 -0.16
N ILE A 174 13.60 9.98 -1.21
CA ILE A 174 14.91 9.31 -1.11
C ILE A 174 15.96 10.37 -0.83
N HIS A 175 16.65 10.24 0.32
CA HIS A 175 17.98 10.78 0.42
C HIS A 175 18.91 9.81 -0.33
N ILE A 176 19.44 10.28 -1.46
CA ILE A 176 20.59 9.65 -2.07
C ILE A 176 21.76 10.00 -1.13
N SER A 177 21.95 9.18 -0.09
CA SER A 177 23.22 9.15 0.60
C SER A 177 24.16 8.35 -0.30
N GLU A 178 25.20 9.01 -0.77
CA GLU A 178 26.34 8.40 -1.42
C GLU A 178 26.97 7.29 -0.57
#